data_daf2674779c883fd111fa473477b30d1
#
_entry.id   daf2674779c883fd111fa473477b30d1
#
_cell.length_a   1.000
_cell.length_b   1.000
_cell.length_c   1.000
_cell.angle_alpha   90.00
_cell.angle_beta   90.00
_cell.angle_gamma   90.00
#
_symmetry.space_group_name_H-M   'P 1'
#
loop_
_entity.id
_entity.type
_entity.pdbx_description
1 polymer ?
#
loop_
_entity_poly.entity_id
_entity_poly.type
_entity_poly.pdbx_seq_one_letter_code
_entity_poly.pdbx_strand_id
1 'polypeptide(L)'
;MKTLLLSTLMAFSVGTTFAASVGQPAPAFSAVDTSGKTVSLADFKGKTVVLEWVNPGCPFVQKHYSSANMQGTQKEAAAKGVVWLAVNSTSTDAGDYKTPAAMAQWMQAQRASATATLMDSDGKVGRAFGARTTPHMFVVDPAGKLIYAGGIDSKASANPADIAGATNYIKAGLTETLAGKPISTATTQPYGCSIKYSSGA
;
A
#
# COMPACT_ATOMS: atom_id res chain seq x y z
N MET A 1 -29.37 54.04 14.74
CA MET A 1 -28.78 52.74 15.00
C MET A 1 -28.58 52.04 13.65
N LYS A 2 -27.33 51.93 13.15
CA LYS A 2 -26.99 51.28 11.87
C LYS A 2 -26.42 49.92 12.21
N THR A 3 -27.15 48.85 11.90
CA THR A 3 -26.71 47.46 12.12
C THR A 3 -25.82 47.05 10.97
N LEU A 4 -24.52 46.79 11.26
CA LEU A 4 -23.56 46.23 10.32
C LEU A 4 -23.76 44.71 10.30
N LEU A 5 -24.20 44.17 9.18
CA LEU A 5 -24.21 42.72 8.90
C LEU A 5 -22.79 42.30 8.43
N LEU A 6 -22.11 41.55 9.27
CA LEU A 6 -20.79 40.96 8.94
C LEU A 6 -21.05 39.63 8.21
N SER A 7 -20.86 39.62 6.89
CA SER A 7 -20.93 38.40 6.06
C SER A 7 -19.66 37.62 6.16
N THR A 8 -19.69 36.50 6.85
CA THR A 8 -18.52 35.57 6.93
C THR A 8 -18.44 34.73 5.64
N LEU A 9 -17.48 35.03 4.80
CA LEU A 9 -17.20 34.24 3.58
C LEU A 9 -16.48 32.96 4.00
N MET A 10 -17.16 31.82 3.95
CA MET A 10 -16.53 30.51 4.09
C MET A 10 -15.81 30.17 2.78
N ALA A 11 -14.48 30.22 2.77
CA ALA A 11 -13.67 29.77 1.65
C ALA A 11 -13.65 28.24 1.64
N PHE A 12 -14.37 27.62 0.71
CA PHE A 12 -14.24 26.19 0.39
C PHE A 12 -12.93 26.00 -0.37
N SER A 13 -11.93 25.44 0.30
CA SER A 13 -10.69 25.00 -0.34
C SER A 13 -10.97 23.73 -1.14
N VAL A 14 -11.07 23.85 -2.45
CA VAL A 14 -11.11 22.69 -3.36
C VAL A 14 -9.71 22.10 -3.40
N GLY A 15 -9.50 21.07 -2.60
CA GLY A 15 -8.23 20.32 -2.63
C GLY A 15 -8.11 19.56 -3.95
N THR A 16 -7.18 19.96 -4.82
CA THR A 16 -6.75 19.15 -5.95
C THR A 16 -6.06 17.90 -5.42
N THR A 17 -6.68 16.74 -5.59
CA THR A 17 -6.09 15.44 -5.23
C THR A 17 -5.03 15.08 -6.25
N PHE A 18 -3.78 15.42 -5.97
CA PHE A 18 -2.64 14.84 -6.67
C PHE A 18 -2.36 13.44 -6.13
N ALA A 19 -1.94 12.51 -7.03
CA ALA A 19 -1.44 11.20 -6.61
C ALA A 19 -0.26 11.38 -5.63
N ALA A 20 -0.14 10.44 -4.70
CA ALA A 20 0.91 10.47 -3.67
C ALA A 20 2.30 10.64 -4.28
N SER A 21 3.10 11.53 -3.69
CA SER A 21 4.48 11.78 -4.10
C SER A 21 5.43 11.56 -2.92
N VAL A 22 6.55 10.91 -3.17
CA VAL A 22 7.59 10.71 -2.16
C VAL A 22 8.08 12.07 -1.66
N GLY A 23 8.23 12.18 -0.35
CA GLY A 23 8.60 13.42 0.32
C GLY A 23 7.40 14.27 0.79
N GLN A 24 6.18 13.96 0.37
CA GLN A 24 4.94 14.64 0.76
C GLN A 24 4.16 13.85 1.81
N PRO A 25 3.20 14.46 2.52
CA PRO A 25 2.26 13.72 3.36
C PRO A 25 1.58 12.60 2.57
N ALA A 26 1.52 11.40 3.14
CA ALA A 26 0.81 10.28 2.54
C ALA A 26 -0.70 10.59 2.50
N PRO A 27 -1.44 10.17 1.46
CA PRO A 27 -2.88 10.33 1.40
C PRO A 27 -3.56 9.69 2.61
N ALA A 28 -4.45 10.43 3.24
CA ALA A 28 -5.33 9.86 4.24
C ALA A 28 -6.29 8.88 3.58
N PHE A 29 -6.52 7.75 4.23
CA PHE A 29 -7.52 6.78 3.77
C PHE A 29 -8.21 6.10 4.94
N SER A 30 -9.36 5.52 4.63
CA SER A 30 -10.10 4.58 5.48
C SER A 30 -10.69 3.52 4.57
N ALA A 31 -10.46 2.24 4.87
CA ALA A 31 -10.97 1.10 4.12
C ALA A 31 -11.40 -0.02 5.07
N VAL A 32 -12.27 -0.91 4.59
CA VAL A 32 -12.70 -2.07 5.37
C VAL A 32 -11.73 -3.22 5.10
N ASP A 33 -11.29 -3.89 6.15
CA ASP A 33 -10.46 -5.08 6.01
C ASP A 33 -11.30 -6.36 5.75
N THR A 34 -10.62 -7.47 5.51
CA THR A 34 -11.27 -8.76 5.25
C THR A 34 -12.11 -9.29 6.43
N SER A 35 -11.97 -8.75 7.63
CA SER A 35 -12.79 -9.08 8.81
C SER A 35 -14.02 -8.18 8.98
N GLY A 36 -14.18 -7.16 8.14
CA GLY A 36 -15.23 -6.16 8.25
C GLY A 36 -14.87 -4.96 9.14
N LYS A 37 -13.65 -4.90 9.68
CA LYS A 37 -13.19 -3.78 10.50
C LYS A 37 -12.73 -2.62 9.61
N THR A 38 -13.14 -1.40 9.95
CA THR A 38 -12.60 -0.18 9.34
C THR A 38 -11.20 0.08 9.85
N VAL A 39 -10.27 0.30 8.93
CA VAL A 39 -8.85 0.59 9.17
C VAL A 39 -8.49 1.88 8.45
N SER A 40 -7.85 2.80 9.14
CA SER A 40 -7.38 4.06 8.56
C SER A 40 -5.87 4.23 8.76
N LEU A 41 -5.23 5.04 7.91
CA LEU A 41 -3.81 5.36 8.10
C LEU A 41 -3.57 6.07 9.45
N ALA A 42 -4.54 6.84 9.92
CA ALA A 42 -4.47 7.58 11.18
C ALA A 42 -4.36 6.67 12.42
N ASP A 43 -4.85 5.41 12.34
CA ASP A 43 -4.76 4.43 13.43
C ASP A 43 -3.31 4.03 13.75
N PHE A 44 -2.40 4.32 12.83
CA PHE A 44 -0.98 3.96 12.91
C PHE A 44 -0.06 5.17 13.06
N LYS A 45 -0.59 6.31 13.51
CA LYS A 45 0.23 7.51 13.78
C LYS A 45 1.40 7.16 14.72
N GLY A 46 2.59 7.61 14.38
CA GLY A 46 3.82 7.33 15.14
C GLY A 46 4.48 5.99 14.79
N LYS A 47 3.94 5.23 13.81
CA LYS A 47 4.53 3.99 13.32
C LYS A 47 4.94 4.10 11.85
N THR A 48 5.96 3.35 11.49
CA THR A 48 6.25 3.11 10.06
C THR A 48 5.21 2.16 9.49
N VAL A 49 4.62 2.50 8.34
CA VAL A 49 3.58 1.70 7.66
C VAL A 49 4.06 1.32 6.27
N VAL A 50 4.01 0.04 5.94
CA VAL A 50 4.17 -0.47 4.58
C VAL A 50 2.78 -0.75 4.00
N LEU A 51 2.51 -0.25 2.79
CA LEU A 51 1.35 -0.67 2.00
C LEU A 51 1.86 -1.53 0.83
N GLU A 52 1.24 -2.69 0.66
CA GLU A 52 1.49 -3.63 -0.42
C GLU A 52 0.23 -3.79 -1.25
N TRP A 53 0.24 -3.40 -2.52
CA TRP A 53 -0.85 -3.76 -3.43
C TRP A 53 -0.72 -5.20 -3.86
N VAL A 54 -1.77 -5.97 -3.66
CA VAL A 54 -1.78 -7.43 -3.83
C VAL A 54 -3.00 -7.90 -4.66
N ASN A 55 -2.76 -8.84 -5.58
CA ASN A 55 -3.81 -9.62 -6.25
C ASN A 55 -3.35 -11.09 -6.32
N PRO A 56 -4.12 -12.03 -5.75
CA PRO A 56 -3.81 -13.46 -5.78
C PRO A 56 -3.62 -14.05 -7.17
N GLY A 57 -4.30 -13.50 -8.19
CA GLY A 57 -4.19 -13.94 -9.58
C GLY A 57 -2.94 -13.47 -10.32
N CYS A 58 -2.14 -12.57 -9.71
CA CYS A 58 -0.97 -12.00 -10.36
C CYS A 58 0.27 -12.90 -10.21
N PRO A 59 0.90 -13.37 -11.30
CA PRO A 59 2.11 -14.21 -11.23
C PRO A 59 3.28 -13.54 -10.50
N PHE A 60 3.40 -12.21 -10.60
CA PHE A 60 4.42 -11.46 -9.90
C PHE A 60 4.17 -11.39 -8.38
N VAL A 61 2.93 -11.40 -7.93
CA VAL A 61 2.58 -11.56 -6.51
C VAL A 61 2.86 -13.00 -6.07
N GLN A 62 2.44 -13.99 -6.87
CA GLN A 62 2.69 -15.41 -6.59
C GLN A 62 4.18 -15.72 -6.44
N LYS A 63 5.06 -15.11 -7.26
CA LYS A 63 6.52 -15.19 -7.12
C LYS A 63 6.97 -14.98 -5.68
N HIS A 64 6.52 -13.91 -5.05
CA HIS A 64 6.95 -13.51 -3.71
C HIS A 64 6.29 -14.32 -2.60
N TYR A 65 5.06 -14.75 -2.80
CA TYR A 65 4.35 -15.55 -1.80
C TYR A 65 4.74 -17.04 -1.85
N SER A 66 4.86 -17.64 -3.03
CA SER A 66 5.25 -19.06 -3.17
C SER A 66 6.68 -19.34 -2.73
N SER A 67 7.56 -18.35 -2.83
CA SER A 67 8.96 -18.42 -2.37
C SER A 67 9.16 -18.06 -0.90
N ALA A 68 8.09 -17.74 -0.17
CA ALA A 68 8.11 -17.20 1.19
C ALA A 68 8.87 -15.84 1.35
N ASN A 69 9.24 -15.17 0.25
CA ASN A 69 9.93 -13.89 0.29
C ASN A 69 9.06 -12.78 0.91
N MET A 70 7.76 -12.71 0.53
CA MET A 70 6.84 -11.71 1.09
C MET A 70 6.62 -11.94 2.57
N GLN A 71 6.28 -13.17 2.97
CA GLN A 71 6.04 -13.53 4.37
C GLN A 71 7.28 -13.28 5.25
N GLY A 72 8.46 -13.59 4.74
CA GLY A 72 9.72 -13.30 5.41
C GLY A 72 9.91 -11.80 5.64
N THR A 73 9.67 -10.99 4.59
CA THR A 73 9.76 -9.52 4.67
C THR A 73 8.73 -8.94 5.65
N GLN A 74 7.48 -9.43 5.60
CA GLN A 74 6.42 -9.04 6.53
C GLN A 74 6.77 -9.35 7.99
N LYS A 75 7.29 -10.55 8.27
CA LYS A 75 7.69 -10.98 9.62
C LYS A 75 8.84 -10.14 10.15
N GLU A 76 9.87 -9.89 9.33
CA GLU A 76 11.00 -9.03 9.71
C GLU A 76 10.55 -7.60 10.01
N ALA A 77 9.60 -7.06 9.23
CA ALA A 77 9.01 -5.75 9.46
C ALA A 77 8.21 -5.71 10.77
N ALA A 78 7.34 -6.69 10.99
CA ALA A 78 6.52 -6.80 12.21
C ALA A 78 7.37 -6.93 13.49
N ALA A 79 8.46 -7.71 13.45
CA ALA A 79 9.40 -7.85 14.56
C ALA A 79 10.08 -6.53 14.96
N LYS A 80 10.11 -5.56 14.05
CA LYS A 80 10.65 -4.20 14.24
C LYS A 80 9.55 -3.16 14.53
N GLY A 81 8.30 -3.59 14.78
CA GLY A 81 7.17 -2.70 15.08
C GLY A 81 6.57 -1.99 13.86
N VAL A 82 6.96 -2.38 12.65
CA VAL A 82 6.42 -1.84 11.39
C VAL A 82 5.04 -2.46 11.12
N VAL A 83 4.08 -1.62 10.78
CA VAL A 83 2.74 -2.05 10.34
C VAL A 83 2.79 -2.43 8.86
N TRP A 84 2.16 -3.54 8.50
CA TRP A 84 2.06 -3.98 7.11
C TRP A 84 0.60 -4.11 6.69
N LEU A 85 0.18 -3.31 5.72
CA LEU A 85 -1.17 -3.33 5.16
C LEU A 85 -1.13 -3.89 3.74
N ALA A 86 -1.75 -5.04 3.52
CA ALA A 86 -2.01 -5.55 2.18
C ALA A 86 -3.28 -4.90 1.63
N VAL A 87 -3.26 -4.37 0.41
CA VAL A 87 -4.39 -3.65 -0.20
C VAL A 87 -4.78 -4.34 -1.50
N ASN A 88 -6.04 -4.73 -1.63
CA ASN A 88 -6.61 -5.25 -2.87
C ASN A 88 -7.59 -4.23 -3.46
N SER A 89 -7.21 -3.61 -4.59
CA SER A 89 -8.03 -2.63 -5.31
C SER A 89 -8.63 -3.21 -6.60
N THR A 90 -8.79 -4.53 -6.66
CA THR A 90 -9.47 -5.18 -7.80
C THR A 90 -10.96 -4.89 -7.75
N SER A 91 -11.49 -4.29 -8.82
CA SER A 91 -12.93 -4.01 -8.98
C SER A 91 -13.76 -5.28 -8.87
N THR A 92 -14.96 -5.15 -8.31
CA THR A 92 -15.95 -6.25 -8.27
C THR A 92 -16.31 -6.80 -9.64
N ASP A 93 -16.17 -5.98 -10.69
CA ASP A 93 -16.47 -6.35 -12.09
C ASP A 93 -15.35 -7.12 -12.77
N ALA A 94 -14.16 -7.18 -12.13
CA ALA A 94 -13.03 -7.90 -12.70
C ALA A 94 -13.14 -9.40 -12.48
N GLY A 95 -12.80 -10.19 -13.52
CA GLY A 95 -12.93 -11.65 -13.48
C GLY A 95 -12.04 -12.35 -12.44
N ASP A 96 -11.04 -11.67 -11.89
CA ASP A 96 -10.15 -12.16 -10.83
C ASP A 96 -10.43 -11.50 -9.46
N TYR A 97 -11.56 -10.80 -9.33
CA TYR A 97 -12.04 -10.28 -8.04
C TYR A 97 -12.12 -11.37 -6.98
N LYS A 98 -11.71 -11.04 -5.77
CA LYS A 98 -11.86 -11.90 -4.60
C LYS A 98 -12.76 -11.23 -3.58
N THR A 99 -13.77 -11.97 -3.09
CA THR A 99 -14.55 -11.52 -1.94
C THR A 99 -13.65 -11.36 -0.70
N PRO A 100 -14.04 -10.59 0.32
CA PRO A 100 -13.27 -10.47 1.56
C PRO A 100 -12.92 -11.83 2.17
N ALA A 101 -13.87 -12.76 2.21
CA ALA A 101 -13.66 -14.11 2.73
C ALA A 101 -12.62 -14.90 1.90
N ALA A 102 -12.73 -14.85 0.56
CA ALA A 102 -11.78 -15.53 -0.33
C ALA A 102 -10.37 -14.91 -0.23
N MET A 103 -10.29 -13.60 -0.05
CA MET A 103 -9.02 -12.91 0.14
C MET A 103 -8.38 -13.30 1.48
N ALA A 104 -9.16 -13.32 2.57
CA ALA A 104 -8.70 -13.78 3.88
C ALA A 104 -8.18 -15.22 3.84
N GLN A 105 -8.94 -16.12 3.20
CA GLN A 105 -8.54 -17.51 3.02
C GLN A 105 -7.23 -17.63 2.24
N TRP A 106 -7.06 -16.86 1.17
CA TRP A 106 -5.81 -16.87 0.41
C TRP A 106 -4.63 -16.38 1.24
N MET A 107 -4.77 -15.25 1.95
CA MET A 107 -3.71 -14.73 2.84
C MET A 107 -3.31 -15.75 3.90
N GLN A 108 -4.29 -16.44 4.51
CA GLN A 108 -4.06 -17.50 5.47
C GLN A 108 -3.32 -18.70 4.83
N ALA A 109 -3.75 -19.15 3.67
CA ALA A 109 -3.11 -20.26 2.94
C ALA A 109 -1.65 -19.93 2.58
N GLN A 110 -1.36 -18.66 2.25
CA GLN A 110 0.00 -18.18 2.01
C GLN A 110 0.80 -17.96 3.31
N ARG A 111 0.21 -18.12 4.49
CA ARG A 111 0.84 -17.81 5.79
C ARG A 111 1.36 -16.36 5.82
N ALA A 112 0.63 -15.45 5.19
CA ALA A 112 0.95 -14.02 5.20
C ALA A 112 0.96 -13.47 6.63
N SER A 113 1.83 -12.49 6.88
CA SER A 113 1.99 -11.85 8.19
C SER A 113 1.66 -10.36 8.12
N ALA A 114 0.76 -9.97 7.21
CA ALA A 114 0.23 -8.62 7.16
C ALA A 114 -0.60 -8.31 8.41
N THR A 115 -0.53 -7.06 8.90
CA THR A 115 -1.31 -6.55 10.04
C THR A 115 -2.81 -6.55 9.73
N ALA A 116 -3.15 -6.15 8.49
CA ALA A 116 -4.51 -6.19 7.96
C ALA A 116 -4.48 -6.33 6.43
N THR A 117 -5.57 -6.85 5.87
CA THR A 117 -5.78 -6.93 4.42
C THR A 117 -7.01 -6.10 4.06
N LEU A 118 -6.77 -4.99 3.38
CA LEU A 118 -7.78 -3.98 3.04
C LEU A 118 -8.45 -4.31 1.71
N MET A 119 -9.78 -4.17 1.67
CA MET A 119 -10.60 -4.35 0.48
C MET A 119 -10.96 -2.96 -0.07
N ASP A 120 -10.33 -2.58 -1.17
CA ASP A 120 -10.46 -1.27 -1.82
C ASP A 120 -11.06 -1.46 -3.23
N SER A 121 -12.19 -2.16 -3.34
CA SER A 121 -12.79 -2.51 -4.62
C SER A 121 -13.31 -1.31 -5.42
N ASP A 122 -13.59 -0.18 -4.78
CA ASP A 122 -13.89 1.09 -5.44
C ASP A 122 -12.62 1.84 -5.91
N GLY A 123 -11.44 1.36 -5.52
CA GLY A 123 -10.15 1.88 -5.96
C GLY A 123 -9.76 3.24 -5.37
N LYS A 124 -10.46 3.76 -4.36
CA LYS A 124 -10.18 5.07 -3.79
C LYS A 124 -8.78 5.17 -3.18
N VAL A 125 -8.40 4.16 -2.37
CA VAL A 125 -7.07 4.11 -1.76
C VAL A 125 -6.00 3.96 -2.84
N GLY A 126 -6.21 3.03 -3.78
CA GLY A 126 -5.26 2.78 -4.85
C GLY A 126 -5.02 4.01 -5.72
N ARG A 127 -6.06 4.71 -6.12
CA ARG A 127 -5.95 5.95 -6.93
C ARG A 127 -5.29 7.07 -6.14
N ALA A 128 -5.60 7.24 -4.86
CA ALA A 128 -4.99 8.26 -4.00
C ALA A 128 -3.47 8.05 -3.89
N PHE A 129 -3.01 6.81 -3.76
CA PHE A 129 -1.57 6.48 -3.75
C PHE A 129 -0.94 6.44 -5.15
N GLY A 130 -1.73 6.47 -6.23
CA GLY A 130 -1.23 6.27 -7.58
C GLY A 130 -0.72 4.85 -7.81
N ALA A 131 -1.28 3.86 -7.11
CA ALA A 131 -0.93 2.46 -7.28
C ALA A 131 -1.34 1.99 -8.69
N ARG A 132 -0.46 1.25 -9.38
CA ARG A 132 -0.64 0.86 -10.78
C ARG A 132 -0.53 -0.62 -11.04
N THR A 133 0.27 -1.32 -10.22
CA THR A 133 0.59 -2.74 -10.44
C THR A 133 0.41 -3.54 -9.14
N THR A 134 0.41 -4.85 -9.28
CA THR A 134 0.57 -5.79 -8.17
C THR A 134 1.77 -6.70 -8.42
N PRO A 135 2.81 -6.70 -7.51
CA PRO A 135 2.93 -5.84 -6.34
C PRO A 135 3.25 -4.37 -6.68
N HIS A 136 2.83 -3.45 -5.82
CA HIS A 136 3.31 -2.06 -5.75
C HIS A 136 3.45 -1.72 -4.28
N MET A 137 4.60 -1.21 -3.89
CA MET A 137 4.96 -0.98 -2.50
C MET A 137 5.07 0.50 -2.18
N PHE A 138 4.59 0.88 -0.99
CA PHE A 138 4.74 2.22 -0.44
C PHE A 138 5.17 2.12 1.01
N VAL A 139 5.97 3.07 1.48
CA VAL A 139 6.36 3.18 2.89
C VAL A 139 6.05 4.58 3.39
N VAL A 140 5.34 4.64 4.50
CA VAL A 140 4.99 5.88 5.21
C VAL A 140 5.75 5.90 6.53
N ASP A 141 6.40 7.01 6.86
CA ASP A 141 7.15 7.18 8.10
C ASP A 141 6.24 7.50 9.31
N PRO A 142 6.77 7.49 10.55
CA PRO A 142 5.99 7.81 11.74
C PRO A 142 5.37 9.21 11.77
N ALA A 143 5.88 10.15 10.97
CA ALA A 143 5.31 11.49 10.81
C ALA A 143 4.17 11.54 9.79
N GLY A 144 3.86 10.43 9.10
CA GLY A 144 2.84 10.35 8.07
C GLY A 144 3.32 10.78 6.68
N LYS A 145 4.62 10.86 6.46
CA LYS A 145 5.22 11.24 5.18
C LYS A 145 5.47 10.00 4.33
N LEU A 146 5.14 10.04 3.04
CA LEU A 146 5.49 9.00 2.09
C LEU A 146 7.00 9.05 1.81
N ILE A 147 7.72 7.98 2.13
CA ILE A 147 9.18 7.93 2.02
C ILE A 147 9.67 6.91 0.98
N TYR A 148 8.79 6.04 0.48
CA TYR A 148 9.08 5.12 -0.62
C TYR A 148 7.84 4.87 -1.47
N ALA A 149 8.04 4.77 -2.79
CA ALA A 149 7.03 4.30 -3.74
C ALA A 149 7.71 3.52 -4.89
N GLY A 150 7.33 2.26 -5.14
CA GLY A 150 7.94 1.48 -6.22
C GLY A 150 7.78 -0.03 -6.12
N GLY A 151 8.70 -0.76 -6.75
CA GLY A 151 8.75 -2.21 -6.74
C GLY A 151 9.17 -2.78 -5.38
N ILE A 152 8.92 -4.07 -5.18
CA ILE A 152 9.42 -4.78 -4.00
C ILE A 152 10.91 -5.07 -4.11
N ASP A 153 11.38 -5.39 -5.33
CA ASP A 153 12.77 -5.72 -5.61
C ASP A 153 13.23 -5.24 -6.99
N SER A 154 14.52 -5.47 -7.29
CA SER A 154 15.18 -5.05 -8.52
C SER A 154 14.97 -5.98 -9.73
N LYS A 155 14.20 -7.08 -9.60
CA LYS A 155 14.02 -8.10 -10.65
C LYS A 155 12.57 -8.17 -11.13
N ALA A 156 12.26 -7.43 -12.18
CA ALA A 156 10.95 -7.36 -12.81
C ALA A 156 10.60 -8.66 -13.58
N SER A 157 10.52 -9.77 -12.88
CA SER A 157 10.17 -11.10 -13.42
C SER A 157 9.18 -11.82 -12.51
N ALA A 158 8.46 -12.81 -13.06
CA ALA A 158 7.60 -13.71 -12.31
C ALA A 158 8.32 -14.99 -11.83
N ASN A 159 9.63 -15.13 -12.11
CA ASN A 159 10.39 -16.31 -11.74
C ASN A 159 10.90 -16.23 -10.28
N PRO A 160 10.49 -17.15 -9.37
CA PRO A 160 10.97 -17.15 -7.99
C PRO A 160 12.49 -17.29 -7.82
N ALA A 161 13.19 -17.93 -8.78
CA ALA A 161 14.63 -18.10 -8.72
C ALA A 161 15.40 -16.76 -8.76
N ASP A 162 14.79 -15.70 -9.31
CA ASP A 162 15.42 -14.40 -9.42
C ASP A 162 15.49 -13.64 -8.10
N ILE A 163 14.74 -14.09 -7.07
CA ILE A 163 14.70 -13.45 -5.75
C ILE A 163 16.08 -13.46 -5.08
N ALA A 164 16.82 -14.57 -5.20
CA ALA A 164 18.13 -14.71 -4.56
C ALA A 164 19.16 -13.67 -5.04
N GLY A 165 19.05 -13.24 -6.31
CA GLY A 165 19.91 -12.22 -6.92
C GLY A 165 19.31 -10.81 -6.94
N ALA A 166 18.17 -10.59 -6.28
CA ALA A 166 17.47 -9.31 -6.28
C ALA A 166 17.82 -8.48 -5.05
N THR A 167 17.96 -7.17 -5.23
CA THR A 167 17.94 -6.22 -4.12
C THR A 167 16.49 -6.02 -3.68
N ASN A 168 16.12 -6.41 -2.46
CA ASN A 168 14.82 -6.13 -1.89
C ASN A 168 14.80 -4.69 -1.36
N TYR A 169 14.13 -3.79 -2.09
CA TYR A 169 14.07 -2.36 -1.78
C TYR A 169 13.33 -2.08 -0.47
N ILE A 170 12.34 -2.90 -0.11
CA ILE A 170 11.60 -2.71 1.14
C ILE A 170 12.47 -3.06 2.34
N LYS A 171 13.21 -4.17 2.31
CA LYS A 171 14.14 -4.53 3.39
C LYS A 171 15.24 -3.48 3.55
N ALA A 172 15.84 -3.02 2.44
CA ALA A 172 16.85 -1.97 2.45
C ALA A 172 16.31 -0.67 3.03
N GLY A 173 15.18 -0.17 2.50
CA GLY A 173 14.57 1.08 2.94
C GLY A 173 14.10 1.04 4.39
N LEU A 174 13.52 -0.06 4.87
CA LEU A 174 13.16 -0.23 6.27
C LEU A 174 14.39 -0.25 7.19
N THR A 175 15.49 -0.86 6.75
CA THR A 175 16.74 -0.87 7.52
C THR A 175 17.28 0.55 7.70
N GLU A 176 17.27 1.35 6.63
CA GLU A 176 17.69 2.76 6.66
C GLU A 176 16.76 3.60 7.54
N THR A 177 15.43 3.50 7.32
CA THR A 177 14.41 4.27 8.06
C THR A 177 14.48 4.00 9.56
N LEU A 178 14.57 2.74 9.97
CA LEU A 178 14.63 2.34 11.37
C LEU A 178 15.95 2.72 12.05
N ALA A 179 17.01 2.96 11.27
CA ALA A 179 18.27 3.55 11.72
C ALA A 179 18.25 5.09 11.74
N GLY A 180 17.08 5.73 11.50
CA GLY A 180 16.95 7.19 11.44
C GLY A 180 17.58 7.83 10.19
N LYS A 181 17.85 7.03 9.15
CA LYS A 181 18.44 7.49 7.89
C LYS A 181 17.35 7.66 6.82
N PRO A 182 17.52 8.60 5.87
CA PRO A 182 16.66 8.66 4.70
C PRO A 182 16.84 7.40 3.83
N ILE A 183 15.77 7.00 3.13
CA ILE A 183 15.85 5.89 2.17
C ILE A 183 16.71 6.34 0.98
N SER A 184 17.79 5.60 0.71
CA SER A 184 18.74 5.91 -0.37
C SER A 184 18.11 5.73 -1.76
N THR A 185 17.20 4.76 -1.92
CA THR A 185 16.45 4.50 -3.16
C THR A 185 14.95 4.69 -2.89
N ALA A 186 14.51 5.96 -2.79
CA ALA A 186 13.16 6.30 -2.36
C ALA A 186 12.08 6.07 -3.43
N THR A 187 12.45 5.94 -4.70
CA THR A 187 11.52 5.69 -5.81
C THR A 187 12.12 4.68 -6.76
N THR A 188 11.34 3.66 -7.13
CA THR A 188 11.72 2.67 -8.14
C THR A 188 10.56 2.41 -9.09
N GLN A 189 10.83 1.78 -10.23
CA GLN A 189 9.78 1.36 -11.15
C GLN A 189 9.01 0.16 -10.55
N PRO A 190 7.70 0.28 -10.25
CA PRO A 190 6.90 -0.88 -9.88
C PRO A 190 6.69 -1.77 -11.11
N TYR A 191 6.57 -3.07 -10.87
CA TYR A 191 6.35 -4.06 -11.93
C TYR A 191 5.27 -5.06 -11.51
N GLY A 192 4.62 -5.67 -12.47
CA GLY A 192 3.58 -6.66 -12.23
C GLY A 192 2.34 -6.45 -13.07
N CYS A 193 1.26 -7.12 -12.69
CA CYS A 193 -0.03 -7.00 -13.37
C CYS A 193 -0.67 -5.65 -13.05
N SER A 194 -1.27 -5.01 -14.04
CA SER A 194 -2.04 -3.78 -13.82
C SER A 194 -3.19 -4.01 -12.85
N ILE A 195 -3.40 -3.07 -11.93
CA ILE A 195 -4.57 -3.08 -11.05
C ILE A 195 -5.83 -2.88 -11.91
N LYS A 196 -6.82 -3.71 -11.69
CA LYS A 196 -8.10 -3.67 -12.42
C LYS A 196 -9.09 -2.80 -11.67
N TYR A 197 -8.89 -1.49 -11.79
CA TYR A 197 -9.83 -0.52 -11.26
C TYR A 197 -11.17 -0.54 -12.01
N SER A 198 -12.26 -0.14 -11.35
CA SER A 198 -13.54 0.10 -12.02
C SER A 198 -13.40 1.20 -13.07
N SER A 199 -14.09 1.05 -14.21
CA SER A 199 -14.04 1.98 -15.36
C SER A 199 -14.88 3.25 -15.18
N GLY A 200 -15.38 3.56 -13.98
CA GLY A 200 -16.37 4.61 -13.77
C GLY A 200 -16.23 5.42 -12.47
N ALA A 201 -15.03 5.57 -11.93
CA ALA A 201 -14.81 6.42 -10.74
C ALA A 201 -13.82 7.54 -11.01
#